data_9ac368a12e90abf9ee612b7dd8428eb4
#
_entry.id   9ac368a12e90abf9ee612b7dd8428eb4
#
_cell.length_a   1.000
_cell.length_b   1.000
_cell.length_c   1.000
_cell.angle_alpha   90.00
_cell.angle_beta   90.00
_cell.angle_gamma   90.00
#
_symmetry.space_group_name_H-M   'P 1'
#
loop_
_entity.id
_entity.type
_entity.pdbx_description
1 polymer ?
#
loop_
_entity_poly.entity_id
_entity_poly.type
_entity_poly.pdbx_seq_one_letter_code
_entity_poly.pdbx_strand_id
1 'polypeptide(L)'
;DLGVEEAILAADDGQNSQRYGIKASNEKAFQRLPRIDRSTIQAEHFLEMHPDMIIAEQQFFSKTRLGSTDYWNSKGILTMVPLNTTSPGKLNQVETVEKEMKFIRDLGIIFHKEEEAEKIVSATENRIHDIAKTVEYHKKPKVMILDRMSILASYGRKKIAGDMVSSIGGVVPDTTAAVSDEMMMKLDPDVVFLVVYRDEEKELAWLRNRPAFRNLSFVKNHRLYGIPLKYVYGPQVRTIDAIGYMAERMYPGTFDFPKEYDFHNGVTGD
;
A
#
# COMPACT_ATOMS: atom_id res chain seq x y z
N ASP A 1 8.64 -5.87 12.33
CA ASP A 1 7.56 -6.75 12.83
C ASP A 1 8.01 -8.22 12.97
N LEU A 2 8.95 -8.69 12.16
CA LEU A 2 9.51 -10.05 12.29
C LEU A 2 10.69 -10.13 13.28
N GLY A 3 11.24 -9.01 13.75
CA GLY A 3 12.38 -8.98 14.69
C GLY A 3 13.70 -9.47 14.06
N VAL A 4 13.99 -9.06 12.83
CA VAL A 4 15.15 -9.51 12.05
C VAL A 4 16.08 -8.35 11.65
N GLU A 5 15.99 -7.23 12.34
CA GLU A 5 16.75 -6.01 12.02
C GLU A 5 18.26 -6.22 11.96
N GLU A 6 18.81 -7.15 12.75
CA GLU A 6 20.25 -7.44 12.76
C GLU A 6 20.73 -8.18 11.49
N ALA A 7 19.80 -8.80 10.75
CA ALA A 7 20.13 -9.41 9.45
C ALA A 7 20.15 -8.40 8.29
N ILE A 8 19.78 -7.14 8.54
CA ILE A 8 19.68 -6.11 7.51
C ILE A 8 20.98 -5.34 7.37
N LEU A 9 21.71 -5.56 6.28
CA LEU A 9 22.94 -4.86 5.96
C LEU A 9 22.69 -3.42 5.51
N ALA A 10 21.60 -3.17 4.81
CA ALA A 10 21.23 -1.84 4.32
C ALA A 10 19.74 -1.77 4.00
N ALA A 11 19.14 -0.62 4.21
CA ALA A 11 17.72 -0.37 3.92
C ALA A 11 17.51 1.00 3.27
N ASP A 12 16.74 1.01 2.17
CA ASP A 12 16.18 2.23 1.59
C ASP A 12 14.76 2.43 2.17
N ASP A 13 14.57 3.51 2.93
CA ASP A 13 13.27 3.85 3.51
C ASP A 13 12.42 4.77 2.62
N GLY A 14 12.94 5.12 1.45
CA GLY A 14 12.26 5.91 0.43
C GLY A 14 11.93 7.34 0.82
N GLN A 15 12.60 7.93 1.82
CA GLN A 15 12.32 9.25 2.41
C GLN A 15 10.90 9.39 3.01
N ASN A 16 10.14 8.31 3.04
CA ASN A 16 8.73 8.33 3.43
C ASN A 16 8.48 7.83 4.86
N SER A 17 9.47 7.19 5.47
CA SER A 17 9.34 6.63 6.82
C SER A 17 9.01 7.67 7.88
N GLN A 18 9.59 8.86 7.79
CA GLN A 18 9.33 9.95 8.72
C GLN A 18 7.91 10.55 8.58
N ARG A 19 7.35 10.51 7.36
CA ARG A 19 6.01 11.09 7.09
C ARG A 19 4.85 10.21 7.53
N TYR A 20 5.07 8.90 7.68
CA TYR A 20 3.95 7.97 7.78
C TYR A 20 3.97 7.13 9.07
N GLY A 21 4.79 7.51 10.01
CA GLY A 21 4.91 6.83 11.30
C GLY A 21 5.35 5.36 11.19
N ILE A 22 6.08 4.93 12.16
CA ILE A 22 6.47 3.54 12.37
C ILE A 22 5.72 3.07 13.60
N LYS A 23 5.36 1.79 13.70
CA LYS A 23 4.85 1.25 14.95
C LYS A 23 5.76 1.68 16.09
N ALA A 24 5.20 2.22 17.17
CA ALA A 24 5.99 2.64 18.33
C ALA A 24 6.87 1.50 18.87
N SER A 25 6.39 0.26 18.78
CA SER A 25 7.16 -0.94 19.14
C SER A 25 8.40 -1.16 18.25
N ASN A 26 8.39 -0.69 16.99
CA ASN A 26 9.44 -0.92 16.01
C ASN A 26 10.37 0.29 15.84
N GLU A 27 10.07 1.42 16.45
CA GLU A 27 10.80 2.67 16.23
C GLU A 27 12.29 2.54 16.56
N LYS A 28 12.62 1.93 17.70
CA LYS A 28 14.03 1.72 18.11
C LYS A 28 14.79 0.80 17.15
N ALA A 29 14.17 -0.27 16.68
CA ALA A 29 14.75 -1.17 15.70
C ALA A 29 14.95 -0.47 14.38
N PHE A 30 13.94 0.26 13.92
CA PHE A 30 14.01 1.02 12.69
C PHE A 30 15.11 2.10 12.68
N GLN A 31 15.32 2.80 13.81
CA GLN A 31 16.38 3.81 13.93
C GLN A 31 17.79 3.23 13.85
N ARG A 32 17.97 1.94 14.15
CA ARG A 32 19.25 1.23 14.07
C ARG A 32 19.59 0.71 12.68
N LEU A 33 18.60 0.63 11.77
CA LEU A 33 18.82 0.09 10.44
C LEU A 33 19.89 0.91 9.69
N PRO A 34 20.90 0.27 9.12
CA PRO A 34 21.83 0.94 8.21
C PRO A 34 21.09 1.45 7.00
N ARG A 35 21.16 2.76 6.74
CA ARG A 35 20.39 3.39 5.67
C ARG A 35 21.26 3.66 4.46
N ILE A 36 20.67 3.50 3.29
CA ILE A 36 21.25 3.88 2.01
C ILE A 36 20.43 4.97 1.36
N ASP A 37 21.10 5.90 0.71
CA ASP A 37 20.44 6.92 -0.10
C ASP A 37 19.97 6.27 -1.42
N ARG A 38 18.69 6.42 -1.72
CA ARG A 38 18.09 5.94 -2.95
C ARG A 38 18.79 6.42 -4.22
N SER A 39 19.39 7.62 -4.20
CA SER A 39 20.13 8.18 -5.33
C SER A 39 21.47 7.47 -5.58
N THR A 40 21.99 6.78 -4.58
CA THR A 40 23.30 6.06 -4.64
C THR A 40 23.12 4.55 -4.84
N ILE A 41 21.91 4.06 -5.10
CA ILE A 41 21.67 2.64 -5.35
C ILE A 41 22.28 2.24 -6.70
N GLN A 42 23.44 1.59 -6.64
CA GLN A 42 24.19 1.03 -7.77
C GLN A 42 24.70 -0.36 -7.42
N ALA A 43 24.84 -1.21 -8.43
CA ALA A 43 25.22 -2.61 -8.22
C ALA A 43 26.56 -2.78 -7.53
N GLU A 44 27.52 -1.93 -7.84
CA GLU A 44 28.89 -1.96 -7.29
C GLU A 44 28.89 -1.80 -5.77
N HIS A 45 28.09 -0.85 -5.27
CA HIS A 45 27.98 -0.58 -3.84
C HIS A 45 27.41 -1.79 -3.07
N PHE A 46 26.44 -2.47 -3.65
CA PHE A 46 25.87 -3.69 -3.05
C PHE A 46 26.83 -4.88 -3.09
N LEU A 47 27.69 -4.99 -4.12
CA LEU A 47 28.72 -6.04 -4.17
C LEU A 47 29.74 -5.89 -3.03
N GLU A 48 30.11 -4.66 -2.68
CA GLU A 48 31.03 -4.38 -1.57
C GLU A 48 30.46 -4.77 -0.21
N MET A 49 29.14 -4.78 -0.06
CA MET A 49 28.46 -5.18 1.18
C MET A 49 28.40 -6.70 1.36
N HIS A 50 28.67 -7.48 0.32
CA HIS A 50 28.57 -8.95 0.32
C HIS A 50 27.25 -9.49 0.87
N PRO A 51 26.08 -9.06 0.37
CA PRO A 51 24.81 -9.57 0.85
C PRO A 51 24.55 -11.00 0.40
N ASP A 52 23.86 -11.78 1.22
CA ASP A 52 23.36 -13.11 0.81
C ASP A 52 22.12 -12.97 -0.07
N MET A 53 21.33 -11.91 0.14
CA MET A 53 20.07 -11.66 -0.57
C MET A 53 19.79 -10.17 -0.75
N ILE A 54 19.14 -9.82 -1.87
CA ILE A 54 18.58 -8.51 -2.15
C ILE A 54 17.06 -8.62 -2.31
N ILE A 55 16.33 -7.90 -1.47
CA ILE A 55 14.87 -7.79 -1.54
C ILE A 55 14.54 -6.39 -2.04
N ALA A 56 13.94 -6.28 -3.23
CA ALA A 56 13.59 -4.98 -3.79
C ALA A 56 12.42 -5.09 -4.78
N GLU A 57 11.72 -3.98 -5.00
CA GLU A 57 10.71 -3.91 -6.06
C GLU A 57 11.35 -4.09 -7.44
N GLN A 58 10.59 -4.64 -8.39
CA GLN A 58 11.08 -4.93 -9.76
C GLN A 58 11.74 -3.72 -10.43
N GLN A 59 11.25 -2.51 -10.18
CA GLN A 59 11.80 -1.29 -10.78
C GLN A 59 13.25 -0.99 -10.38
N PHE A 60 13.72 -1.54 -9.28
CA PHE A 60 15.12 -1.40 -8.86
C PHE A 60 16.05 -2.36 -9.61
N PHE A 61 15.55 -3.50 -10.08
CA PHE A 61 16.30 -4.45 -10.89
C PHE A 61 16.36 -3.99 -12.36
N SER A 62 17.00 -2.87 -12.60
CA SER A 62 17.18 -2.25 -13.93
C SER A 62 18.65 -1.96 -14.19
N LYS A 63 19.01 -1.79 -15.48
CA LYS A 63 20.40 -1.53 -15.90
C LYS A 63 21.03 -0.29 -15.27
N THR A 64 20.22 0.69 -14.90
CA THR A 64 20.68 1.96 -14.33
C THR A 64 20.71 1.95 -12.80
N ARG A 65 20.37 0.84 -12.17
CA ARG A 65 20.34 0.69 -10.69
C ARG A 65 21.05 -0.61 -10.27
N LEU A 66 20.27 -1.59 -9.82
CA LEU A 66 20.81 -2.86 -9.31
C LEU A 66 21.22 -3.86 -10.42
N GLY A 67 20.95 -3.59 -11.70
CA GLY A 67 21.08 -4.62 -12.73
C GLY A 67 19.91 -5.61 -12.73
N SER A 68 20.05 -6.73 -13.43
CA SER A 68 19.01 -7.76 -13.47
C SER A 68 19.10 -8.73 -12.29
N THR A 69 17.99 -9.40 -11.97
CA THR A 69 17.98 -10.50 -11.00
C THR A 69 18.96 -11.63 -11.40
N ASP A 70 19.05 -11.94 -12.72
CA ASP A 70 19.98 -12.94 -13.23
C ASP A 70 21.45 -12.58 -12.97
N TYR A 71 21.79 -11.29 -13.03
CA TYR A 71 23.12 -10.80 -12.71
C TYR A 71 23.49 -11.17 -11.26
N TRP A 72 22.62 -10.89 -10.29
CA TRP A 72 22.84 -11.19 -8.88
C TRP A 72 22.90 -12.69 -8.61
N ASN A 73 21.95 -13.43 -9.17
CA ASN A 73 21.89 -14.89 -9.02
C ASN A 73 23.16 -15.55 -9.60
N SER A 74 23.73 -15.01 -10.69
CA SER A 74 25.00 -15.50 -11.25
C SER A 74 26.22 -15.25 -10.35
N LYS A 75 26.09 -14.31 -9.39
CA LYS A 75 27.07 -14.02 -8.35
C LYS A 75 26.86 -14.82 -7.06
N GLY A 76 25.86 -15.68 -7.01
CA GLY A 76 25.47 -16.43 -5.82
C GLY A 76 24.65 -15.62 -4.82
N ILE A 77 24.22 -14.39 -5.17
CA ILE A 77 23.40 -13.53 -4.35
C ILE A 77 21.94 -13.72 -4.73
N LEU A 78 21.12 -14.16 -3.78
CA LEU A 78 19.70 -14.40 -4.01
C LEU A 78 18.95 -13.09 -4.25
N THR A 79 17.87 -13.15 -5.02
CA THR A 79 17.00 -11.97 -5.24
C THR A 79 15.55 -12.31 -4.95
N MET A 80 14.84 -11.41 -4.28
CA MET A 80 13.42 -11.53 -4.05
C MET A 80 12.71 -10.26 -4.51
N VAL A 81 11.73 -10.44 -5.39
CA VAL A 81 10.86 -9.37 -5.88
C VAL A 81 9.45 -9.62 -5.34
N PRO A 82 8.89 -8.70 -4.52
CA PRO A 82 7.52 -8.86 -4.06
C PRO A 82 6.54 -8.91 -5.24
N LEU A 83 5.63 -9.89 -5.25
CA LEU A 83 4.76 -10.18 -6.39
C LEU A 83 3.90 -9.00 -6.84
N ASN A 84 3.46 -8.17 -5.92
CA ASN A 84 2.65 -6.98 -6.23
C ASN A 84 3.45 -5.81 -6.81
N THR A 85 4.77 -5.88 -6.82
CA THR A 85 5.64 -4.82 -7.36
C THR A 85 6.25 -5.16 -8.72
N THR A 86 5.88 -6.30 -9.29
CA THR A 86 6.34 -6.70 -10.63
C THR A 86 5.74 -5.76 -11.68
N SER A 87 6.60 -5.25 -12.56
CA SER A 87 6.21 -4.24 -13.56
C SER A 87 5.03 -4.69 -14.44
N PRO A 88 4.04 -3.81 -14.65
CA PRO A 88 2.82 -4.15 -15.39
C PRO A 88 3.03 -4.51 -16.87
N GLY A 89 4.21 -4.25 -17.44
CA GLY A 89 4.47 -4.42 -18.88
C GLY A 89 4.63 -5.87 -19.34
N LYS A 90 4.94 -6.82 -18.46
CA LYS A 90 5.23 -8.21 -18.86
C LYS A 90 4.18 -9.23 -18.46
N LEU A 91 3.35 -8.98 -17.47
CA LEU A 91 2.50 -10.02 -16.91
C LEU A 91 1.04 -9.65 -16.65
N ASN A 92 0.53 -8.49 -17.04
CA ASN A 92 -0.88 -8.13 -16.77
C ASN A 92 -1.33 -8.49 -15.33
N GLN A 93 -0.44 -8.29 -14.35
CA GLN A 93 -0.60 -8.87 -13.03
C GLN A 93 -1.61 -8.08 -12.21
N VAL A 94 -2.57 -8.82 -11.71
CA VAL A 94 -3.48 -8.35 -10.67
C VAL A 94 -2.70 -8.34 -9.35
N GLU A 95 -2.64 -7.21 -8.69
CA GLU A 95 -2.12 -7.07 -7.33
C GLU A 95 -3.23 -7.50 -6.36
N THR A 96 -2.88 -8.30 -5.35
CA THR A 96 -3.85 -8.84 -4.39
C THR A 96 -3.32 -8.84 -2.96
N VAL A 97 -4.21 -8.80 -1.99
CA VAL A 97 -3.89 -8.98 -0.57
C VAL A 97 -3.25 -10.35 -0.34
N GLU A 98 -3.72 -11.39 -1.04
CA GLU A 98 -3.14 -12.74 -0.95
C GLU A 98 -1.63 -12.75 -1.29
N LYS A 99 -1.21 -12.01 -2.32
CA LYS A 99 0.21 -11.89 -2.67
C LYS A 99 1.03 -11.14 -1.63
N GLU A 100 0.44 -10.17 -0.94
CA GLU A 100 1.09 -9.53 0.21
C GLU A 100 1.24 -10.51 1.37
N MET A 101 0.21 -11.26 1.69
CA MET A 101 0.25 -12.27 2.74
C MET A 101 1.29 -13.37 2.41
N LYS A 102 1.34 -13.78 1.15
CA LYS A 102 2.40 -14.70 0.69
C LYS A 102 3.80 -14.11 0.88
N PHE A 103 4.01 -12.85 0.53
CA PHE A 103 5.30 -12.18 0.73
C PHE A 103 5.74 -12.19 2.20
N ILE A 104 4.81 -11.92 3.13
CA ILE A 104 5.09 -11.97 4.58
C ILE A 104 5.44 -13.39 5.02
N ARG A 105 4.70 -14.42 4.55
CA ARG A 105 5.01 -15.83 4.82
C ARG A 105 6.38 -16.23 4.26
N ASP A 106 6.70 -15.82 3.04
CA ASP A 106 8.00 -16.10 2.42
C ASP A 106 9.17 -15.47 3.23
N LEU A 107 8.99 -14.24 3.74
CA LEU A 107 9.95 -13.63 4.66
C LEU A 107 10.07 -14.41 5.98
N GLY A 108 8.96 -14.89 6.51
CA GLY A 108 8.96 -15.77 7.67
C GLY A 108 9.84 -17.00 7.47
N ILE A 109 9.71 -17.68 6.33
CA ILE A 109 10.52 -18.86 5.97
C ILE A 109 12.01 -18.48 5.83
N ILE A 110 12.31 -17.40 5.10
CA ILE A 110 13.69 -16.95 4.84
C ILE A 110 14.44 -16.63 6.15
N PHE A 111 13.75 -16.02 7.10
CA PHE A 111 14.34 -15.56 8.36
C PHE A 111 14.06 -16.50 9.55
N HIS A 112 13.47 -17.67 9.34
CA HIS A 112 13.06 -18.60 10.40
C HIS A 112 12.15 -17.93 11.46
N LYS A 113 11.16 -17.21 10.96
CA LYS A 113 10.16 -16.44 11.71
C LYS A 113 8.74 -16.76 11.25
N GLU A 114 8.49 -18.04 10.96
CA GLU A 114 7.23 -18.52 10.41
C GLU A 114 6.05 -18.22 11.37
N GLU A 115 6.27 -18.37 12.67
CA GLU A 115 5.23 -18.12 13.68
C GLU A 115 4.85 -16.63 13.74
N GLU A 116 5.84 -15.73 13.73
CA GLU A 116 5.63 -14.30 13.72
C GLU A 116 4.95 -13.83 12.42
N ALA A 117 5.38 -14.37 11.28
CA ALA A 117 4.77 -14.09 9.99
C ALA A 117 3.30 -14.54 9.96
N GLU A 118 3.01 -15.75 10.43
CA GLU A 118 1.64 -16.28 10.44
C GLU A 118 0.72 -15.50 11.40
N LYS A 119 1.22 -14.97 12.52
CA LYS A 119 0.44 -14.05 13.37
C LYS A 119 -0.02 -12.80 12.61
N ILE A 120 0.87 -12.19 11.82
CA ILE A 120 0.55 -11.01 11.01
C ILE A 120 -0.47 -11.36 9.93
N VAL A 121 -0.24 -12.46 9.24
CA VAL A 121 -1.09 -12.90 8.13
C VAL A 121 -2.47 -13.29 8.62
N SER A 122 -2.56 -14.17 9.62
CA SER A 122 -3.83 -14.62 10.18
C SER A 122 -4.65 -13.46 10.75
N ALA A 123 -4.00 -12.47 11.39
CA ALA A 123 -4.71 -11.28 11.87
C ALA A 123 -5.36 -10.50 10.73
N THR A 124 -4.66 -10.37 9.59
CA THR A 124 -5.17 -9.66 8.40
C THR A 124 -6.30 -10.44 7.73
N GLU A 125 -6.10 -11.75 7.51
CA GLU A 125 -7.10 -12.63 6.88
C GLU A 125 -8.38 -12.72 7.73
N ASN A 126 -8.25 -12.85 9.05
CA ASN A 126 -9.38 -12.86 9.97
C ASN A 126 -10.14 -11.52 9.94
N ARG A 127 -9.43 -10.39 9.93
CA ARG A 127 -10.08 -9.08 9.83
C ARG A 127 -10.89 -8.94 8.54
N ILE A 128 -10.36 -9.35 7.42
CA ILE A 128 -11.08 -9.35 6.13
C ILE A 128 -12.33 -10.23 6.23
N HIS A 129 -12.17 -11.45 6.74
CA HIS A 129 -13.28 -12.39 6.90
C HIS A 129 -14.40 -11.82 7.76
N ASP A 130 -14.07 -11.26 8.92
CA ASP A 130 -15.03 -10.71 9.88
C ASP A 130 -15.76 -9.49 9.31
N ILE A 131 -15.03 -8.61 8.60
CA ILE A 131 -15.66 -7.48 7.92
C ILE A 131 -16.61 -7.98 6.83
N ALA A 132 -16.13 -8.85 5.94
CA ALA A 132 -16.94 -9.36 4.82
C ALA A 132 -18.21 -10.06 5.30
N LYS A 133 -18.12 -10.87 6.37
CA LYS A 133 -19.24 -11.52 7.02
C LYS A 133 -20.22 -10.52 7.63
N THR A 134 -19.72 -9.51 8.33
CA THR A 134 -20.56 -8.49 8.98
C THR A 134 -21.36 -7.69 7.95
N VAL A 135 -20.75 -7.37 6.79
CA VAL A 135 -21.40 -6.56 5.75
C VAL A 135 -22.10 -7.37 4.65
N GLU A 136 -22.20 -8.69 4.82
CA GLU A 136 -22.76 -9.59 3.79
C GLU A 136 -24.10 -9.10 3.22
N TYR A 137 -24.98 -8.61 4.10
CA TYR A 137 -26.30 -8.12 3.75
C TYR A 137 -26.41 -6.60 3.66
N HIS A 138 -25.30 -5.86 3.77
CA HIS A 138 -25.29 -4.41 3.61
C HIS A 138 -25.33 -4.03 2.12
N LYS A 139 -25.85 -2.82 1.83
CA LYS A 139 -25.67 -2.24 0.50
C LYS A 139 -24.17 -2.09 0.21
N LYS A 140 -23.72 -2.71 -0.87
CA LYS A 140 -22.32 -2.64 -1.31
C LYS A 140 -22.01 -1.26 -1.90
N PRO A 141 -21.19 -0.43 -1.26
CA PRO A 141 -20.86 0.89 -1.78
C PRO A 141 -20.00 0.78 -3.03
N LYS A 142 -20.23 1.68 -3.99
CA LYS A 142 -19.35 1.90 -5.13
C LYS A 142 -18.18 2.79 -4.68
N VAL A 143 -16.96 2.29 -4.74
CA VAL A 143 -15.78 2.93 -4.17
C VAL A 143 -14.75 3.22 -5.24
N MET A 144 -14.19 4.42 -5.25
CA MET A 144 -13.03 4.75 -6.06
C MET A 144 -11.85 5.14 -5.16
N ILE A 145 -10.68 4.65 -5.53
CA ILE A 145 -9.40 5.05 -4.92
C ILE A 145 -8.67 5.85 -5.99
N LEU A 146 -8.43 7.12 -5.71
CA LEU A 146 -7.89 8.07 -6.67
C LEU A 146 -6.51 8.57 -6.23
N ASP A 147 -5.66 8.82 -7.19
CA ASP A 147 -4.34 9.43 -7.01
C ASP A 147 -4.20 10.65 -7.90
N ARG A 148 -3.55 11.69 -7.38
CA ARG A 148 -3.30 12.94 -8.08
C ARG A 148 -1.81 13.23 -8.18
N MET A 149 -1.05 12.41 -8.91
CA MET A 149 0.37 12.75 -9.16
C MET A 149 0.50 13.79 -10.28
N SER A 150 0.25 13.39 -11.52
CA SER A 150 0.29 14.26 -12.72
C SER A 150 -1.08 14.39 -13.38
N ILE A 151 -1.88 13.36 -13.27
CA ILE A 151 -3.27 13.26 -13.73
C ILE A 151 -4.10 12.68 -12.59
N LEU A 152 -5.43 12.81 -12.66
CA LEU A 152 -6.29 12.03 -11.78
C LEU A 152 -6.30 10.59 -12.27
N ALA A 153 -5.77 9.70 -11.47
CA ALA A 153 -5.63 8.28 -11.78
C ALA A 153 -6.45 7.43 -10.79
N SER A 154 -6.87 6.25 -11.22
CA SER A 154 -7.59 5.29 -10.38
C SER A 154 -6.72 4.09 -10.04
N TYR A 155 -6.70 3.71 -8.77
CA TYR A 155 -6.31 2.37 -8.33
C TYR A 155 -7.53 1.45 -8.49
N GLY A 156 -7.73 0.96 -9.72
CA GLY A 156 -8.84 0.08 -10.07
C GLY A 156 -8.71 -1.34 -9.48
N ARG A 157 -9.64 -2.23 -9.84
CA ARG A 157 -9.73 -3.61 -9.31
C ARG A 157 -8.47 -4.46 -9.45
N LYS A 158 -7.58 -4.12 -10.38
CA LYS A 158 -6.32 -4.84 -10.61
C LYS A 158 -5.18 -4.37 -9.70
N LYS A 159 -5.41 -3.36 -8.87
CA LYS A 159 -4.45 -2.84 -7.91
C LYS A 159 -4.79 -3.30 -6.50
N ILE A 160 -3.79 -3.40 -5.63
CA ILE A 160 -3.97 -3.88 -4.25
C ILE A 160 -5.06 -3.10 -3.50
N ALA A 161 -5.13 -1.78 -3.67
CA ALA A 161 -6.19 -0.97 -3.06
C ALA A 161 -7.59 -1.39 -3.51
N GLY A 162 -7.75 -1.70 -4.80
CA GLY A 162 -9.02 -2.21 -5.33
C GLY A 162 -9.36 -3.60 -4.83
N ASP A 163 -8.36 -4.46 -4.65
CA ASP A 163 -8.53 -5.78 -4.06
C ASP A 163 -8.94 -5.69 -2.59
N MET A 164 -8.30 -4.81 -1.79
CA MET A 164 -8.71 -4.52 -0.41
C MET A 164 -10.17 -4.13 -0.31
N VAL A 165 -10.62 -3.16 -1.13
CA VAL A 165 -12.02 -2.72 -1.15
C VAL A 165 -12.95 -3.87 -1.53
N SER A 166 -12.58 -4.67 -2.52
CA SER A 166 -13.40 -5.78 -2.99
C SER A 166 -13.51 -6.89 -1.94
N SER A 167 -12.42 -7.19 -1.24
CA SER A 167 -12.36 -8.24 -0.20
C SER A 167 -13.24 -7.92 1.02
N ILE A 168 -13.55 -6.65 1.27
CA ILE A 168 -14.44 -6.19 2.34
C ILE A 168 -15.82 -5.74 1.83
N GLY A 169 -16.26 -6.24 0.68
CA GLY A 169 -17.62 -6.10 0.17
C GLY A 169 -17.89 -4.81 -0.61
N GLY A 170 -16.90 -3.98 -0.94
CA GLY A 170 -17.09 -2.84 -1.81
C GLY A 170 -17.11 -3.21 -3.29
N VAL A 171 -17.65 -2.33 -4.12
CA VAL A 171 -17.65 -2.46 -5.58
C VAL A 171 -16.69 -1.44 -6.17
N VAL A 172 -15.56 -1.91 -6.73
CA VAL A 172 -14.62 -1.06 -7.46
C VAL A 172 -15.01 -1.05 -8.93
N PRO A 173 -15.39 0.11 -9.50
CA PRO A 173 -15.71 0.20 -10.91
C PRO A 173 -14.53 -0.19 -11.80
N ASP A 174 -14.82 -0.78 -12.94
CA ASP A 174 -13.79 -1.01 -13.96
C ASP A 174 -13.49 0.32 -14.68
N THR A 175 -12.25 0.78 -14.55
CA THR A 175 -11.81 2.07 -15.08
C THR A 175 -10.46 1.95 -15.75
N THR A 176 -10.19 2.86 -16.68
CA THR A 176 -8.83 3.11 -17.15
C THR A 176 -7.99 3.76 -16.06
N ALA A 177 -6.66 3.74 -16.20
CA ALA A 177 -5.78 4.39 -15.22
C ALA A 177 -6.09 5.88 -15.08
N ALA A 178 -6.28 6.60 -16.22
CA ALA A 178 -6.69 8.01 -16.22
C ALA A 178 -8.22 8.13 -16.00
N VAL A 179 -8.62 9.06 -15.15
CA VAL A 179 -10.02 9.31 -14.78
C VAL A 179 -10.41 10.71 -15.20
N SER A 180 -11.39 10.83 -16.12
CA SER A 180 -11.95 12.12 -16.53
C SER A 180 -13.14 12.52 -15.64
N ASP A 181 -13.53 13.80 -15.72
CA ASP A 181 -14.71 14.33 -15.04
C ASP A 181 -16.00 13.64 -15.52
N GLU A 182 -16.12 13.36 -16.82
CA GLU A 182 -17.26 12.66 -17.39
C GLU A 182 -17.35 11.21 -16.87
N MET A 183 -16.20 10.55 -16.73
CA MET A 183 -16.16 9.21 -16.15
C MET A 183 -16.63 9.24 -14.69
N MET A 184 -16.17 10.19 -13.88
CA MET A 184 -16.62 10.38 -12.50
C MET A 184 -18.12 10.64 -12.42
N MET A 185 -18.65 11.51 -13.28
CA MET A 185 -20.09 11.78 -13.33
C MET A 185 -20.91 10.56 -13.73
N LYS A 186 -20.44 9.76 -14.69
CA LYS A 186 -21.11 8.53 -15.11
C LYS A 186 -21.08 7.45 -14.04
N LEU A 187 -19.98 7.31 -13.32
CA LEU A 187 -19.81 6.30 -12.28
C LEU A 187 -20.56 6.66 -11.01
N ASP A 188 -20.62 7.93 -10.64
CA ASP A 188 -21.19 8.46 -9.40
C ASP A 188 -20.84 7.58 -8.18
N PRO A 189 -19.58 7.56 -7.73
CA PRO A 189 -19.18 6.70 -6.62
C PRO A 189 -19.85 7.12 -5.30
N ASP A 190 -20.18 6.13 -4.46
CA ASP A 190 -20.70 6.36 -3.11
C ASP A 190 -19.62 6.85 -2.15
N VAL A 191 -18.37 6.37 -2.33
CA VAL A 191 -17.19 6.68 -1.51
C VAL A 191 -15.99 6.92 -2.39
N VAL A 192 -15.19 7.92 -2.04
CA VAL A 192 -13.90 8.19 -2.68
C VAL A 192 -12.80 8.26 -1.62
N PHE A 193 -11.75 7.48 -1.81
CA PHE A 193 -10.47 7.65 -1.12
C PHE A 193 -9.50 8.38 -2.06
N LEU A 194 -8.96 9.50 -1.61
CA LEU A 194 -7.91 10.22 -2.33
C LEU A 194 -6.57 9.94 -1.68
N VAL A 195 -5.61 9.46 -2.44
CA VAL A 195 -4.23 9.30 -1.95
C VAL A 195 -3.66 10.67 -1.64
N VAL A 196 -3.19 10.82 -0.40
CA VAL A 196 -2.67 12.10 0.11
C VAL A 196 -1.16 11.98 0.39
N TYR A 197 -0.44 13.04 0.03
CA TYR A 197 1.02 13.09 0.12
C TYR A 197 1.54 14.11 1.12
N ARG A 198 0.81 15.20 1.35
CA ARG A 198 1.27 16.32 2.17
C ARG A 198 0.17 16.92 3.03
N ASP A 199 -0.63 17.81 2.45
CA ASP A 199 -1.69 18.56 3.09
C ASP A 199 -3.04 17.94 2.71
N GLU A 200 -3.54 17.08 3.59
CA GLU A 200 -4.76 16.32 3.35
C GLU A 200 -5.95 17.23 3.04
N GLU A 201 -6.19 18.24 3.87
CA GLU A 201 -7.36 19.10 3.67
C GLU A 201 -7.29 19.87 2.35
N LYS A 202 -6.12 20.32 1.96
CA LYS A 202 -5.93 21.01 0.69
C LYS A 202 -6.12 20.07 -0.50
N GLU A 203 -5.64 18.84 -0.40
CA GLU A 203 -5.80 17.82 -1.46
C GLU A 203 -7.26 17.38 -1.58
N LEU A 204 -7.96 17.17 -0.46
CA LEU A 204 -9.38 16.84 -0.44
C LEU A 204 -10.23 18.00 -0.95
N ALA A 205 -9.93 19.25 -0.53
CA ALA A 205 -10.62 20.45 -0.99
C ALA A 205 -10.48 20.64 -2.51
N TRP A 206 -9.31 20.35 -3.07
CA TRP A 206 -9.11 20.41 -4.52
C TRP A 206 -10.06 19.47 -5.27
N LEU A 207 -10.27 18.24 -4.81
CA LEU A 207 -11.18 17.30 -5.44
C LEU A 207 -12.64 17.65 -5.20
N ARG A 208 -13.00 17.99 -3.94
CA ARG A 208 -14.36 18.34 -3.52
C ARG A 208 -14.91 19.56 -4.24
N ASN A 209 -14.07 20.58 -4.48
CA ASN A 209 -14.48 21.86 -5.06
C ASN A 209 -14.49 21.86 -6.61
N ARG A 210 -14.24 20.72 -7.27
CA ARG A 210 -14.37 20.66 -8.74
C ARG A 210 -15.83 20.88 -9.14
N PRO A 211 -16.09 21.83 -10.05
CA PRO A 211 -17.49 22.15 -10.45
C PRO A 211 -18.27 20.93 -10.96
N ALA A 212 -17.60 20.03 -11.68
CA ALA A 212 -18.20 18.80 -12.21
C ALA A 212 -18.63 17.81 -11.10
N PHE A 213 -18.03 17.88 -9.91
CA PHE A 213 -18.25 16.90 -8.84
C PHE A 213 -19.23 17.32 -7.76
N ARG A 214 -19.63 18.59 -7.72
CA ARG A 214 -20.51 19.17 -6.68
C ARG A 214 -21.81 18.38 -6.45
N ASN A 215 -22.32 17.72 -7.46
CA ASN A 215 -23.56 16.95 -7.41
C ASN A 215 -23.38 15.45 -7.22
N LEU A 216 -22.13 14.94 -7.20
CA LEU A 216 -21.85 13.54 -7.04
C LEU A 216 -22.13 13.04 -5.62
N SER A 217 -22.49 11.78 -5.51
CA SER A 217 -22.90 11.13 -4.26
C SER A 217 -21.89 11.26 -3.14
N PHE A 218 -20.60 11.05 -3.43
CA PHE A 218 -19.53 11.15 -2.43
C PHE A 218 -19.34 12.57 -1.87
N VAL A 219 -19.61 13.60 -2.68
CA VAL A 219 -19.53 15.02 -2.25
C VAL A 219 -20.74 15.38 -1.39
N LYS A 220 -21.95 15.08 -1.88
CA LYS A 220 -23.22 15.37 -1.17
C LYS A 220 -23.31 14.69 0.19
N ASN A 221 -22.79 13.47 0.27
CA ASN A 221 -22.86 12.65 1.49
C ASN A 221 -21.60 12.76 2.35
N HIS A 222 -20.68 13.69 2.04
CA HIS A 222 -19.41 13.89 2.77
C HIS A 222 -18.56 12.60 2.90
N ARG A 223 -18.50 11.80 1.82
CA ARG A 223 -17.79 10.52 1.81
C ARG A 223 -16.51 10.57 0.93
N LEU A 224 -15.78 11.66 1.07
CA LEU A 224 -14.43 11.85 0.52
C LEU A 224 -13.43 11.80 1.66
N TYR A 225 -12.47 10.88 1.58
CA TYR A 225 -11.49 10.62 2.64
C TYR A 225 -10.08 10.60 2.06
N GLY A 226 -9.12 11.14 2.81
CA GLY A 226 -7.70 10.97 2.50
C GLY A 226 -7.21 9.58 2.88
N ILE A 227 -6.28 9.04 2.14
CA ILE A 227 -5.59 7.79 2.47
C ILE A 227 -4.11 7.90 2.11
N PRO A 228 -3.17 7.64 3.04
CA PRO A 228 -1.75 7.67 2.72
C PRO A 228 -1.36 6.64 1.66
N LEU A 229 -0.46 7.01 0.76
CA LEU A 229 0.02 6.13 -0.32
C LEU A 229 0.43 4.75 0.18
N LYS A 230 1.13 4.67 1.30
CA LYS A 230 1.62 3.41 1.85
C LYS A 230 0.53 2.42 2.30
N TYR A 231 -0.72 2.87 2.44
CA TYR A 231 -1.84 1.98 2.73
C TYR A 231 -2.45 1.36 1.48
N VAL A 232 -2.13 1.90 0.32
CA VAL A 232 -2.71 1.49 -0.97
C VAL A 232 -1.67 1.05 -1.99
N TYR A 233 -0.39 1.04 -1.60
CA TYR A 233 0.74 0.64 -2.44
C TYR A 233 1.66 -0.29 -1.63
N GLY A 234 1.76 -1.56 -2.04
CA GLY A 234 2.52 -2.59 -1.31
C GLY A 234 4.02 -2.55 -1.53
N PRO A 235 4.84 -3.48 -1.01
CA PRO A 235 4.52 -4.54 -0.05
C PRO A 235 4.58 -4.02 1.41
N GLN A 236 3.65 -4.45 2.25
CA GLN A 236 3.60 -3.91 3.61
C GLN A 236 2.78 -4.72 4.61
N VAL A 237 3.14 -4.65 5.88
CA VAL A 237 2.41 -5.24 7.00
C VAL A 237 1.18 -4.44 7.44
N ARG A 238 0.99 -3.23 6.90
CA ARG A 238 -0.11 -2.33 7.29
C ARG A 238 -1.41 -2.55 6.52
N THR A 239 -1.47 -3.59 5.72
CA THR A 239 -2.67 -3.99 5.00
C THR A 239 -3.87 -4.13 5.94
N ILE A 240 -3.67 -4.66 7.15
CA ILE A 240 -4.72 -4.80 8.17
C ILE A 240 -5.31 -3.44 8.59
N ASP A 241 -4.47 -2.41 8.76
CA ASP A 241 -4.92 -1.07 9.16
C ASP A 241 -5.64 -0.35 8.02
N ALA A 242 -5.11 -0.49 6.79
CA ALA A 242 -5.75 0.06 5.59
C ALA A 242 -7.17 -0.53 5.39
N ILE A 243 -7.31 -1.83 5.56
CA ILE A 243 -8.59 -2.54 5.47
C ILE A 243 -9.57 -2.06 6.56
N GLY A 244 -9.11 -1.94 7.81
CA GLY A 244 -9.93 -1.39 8.90
C GLY A 244 -10.38 0.03 8.62
N TYR A 245 -9.45 0.89 8.21
CA TYR A 245 -9.73 2.28 7.85
C TYR A 245 -10.76 2.41 6.71
N MET A 246 -10.61 1.58 5.67
CA MET A 246 -11.56 1.57 4.56
C MET A 246 -12.94 1.06 4.99
N ALA A 247 -13.00 0.00 5.79
CA ALA A 247 -14.26 -0.59 6.25
C ALA A 247 -15.09 0.40 7.08
N GLU A 248 -14.48 1.12 8.04
CA GLU A 248 -15.16 2.13 8.86
C GLU A 248 -15.81 3.22 7.99
N ARG A 249 -15.14 3.60 6.91
CA ARG A 249 -15.62 4.66 6.00
C ARG A 249 -16.59 4.16 4.95
N MET A 250 -16.46 2.91 4.54
CA MET A 250 -17.41 2.27 3.63
C MET A 250 -18.74 1.95 4.32
N TYR A 251 -18.69 1.64 5.62
CA TYR A 251 -19.83 1.23 6.43
C TYR A 251 -19.88 2.02 7.74
N PRO A 252 -20.22 3.33 7.70
CA PRO A 252 -20.20 4.18 8.88
C PRO A 252 -21.06 3.65 10.03
N GLY A 253 -20.50 3.65 11.25
CA GLY A 253 -21.20 3.17 12.45
C GLY A 253 -21.26 1.65 12.63
N THR A 254 -20.68 0.87 11.69
CA THR A 254 -20.66 -0.59 11.77
C THR A 254 -19.40 -1.11 12.47
N PHE A 255 -18.27 -0.43 12.32
CA PHE A 255 -16.98 -0.82 12.85
C PHE A 255 -16.34 0.28 13.67
N ASP A 256 -15.54 -0.11 14.67
CA ASP A 256 -14.66 0.76 15.46
C ASP A 256 -13.38 -0.04 15.75
N PHE A 257 -12.44 0.01 14.82
CA PHE A 257 -11.19 -0.72 14.96
C PHE A 257 -10.17 0.05 15.78
N PRO A 258 -9.34 -0.65 16.59
CA PRO A 258 -8.21 -0.03 17.25
C PRO A 258 -7.30 0.65 16.22
N LYS A 259 -6.98 1.90 16.46
CA LYS A 259 -6.06 2.68 15.62
C LYS A 259 -4.65 2.44 16.13
N GLU A 260 -3.94 1.48 15.52
CA GLU A 260 -2.51 1.26 15.80
C GLU A 260 -1.62 2.37 15.23
N TYR A 261 -2.16 3.11 14.25
CA TYR A 261 -1.48 4.21 13.58
C TYR A 261 -2.37 5.44 13.58
N ASP A 262 -1.88 6.53 14.18
CA ASP A 262 -2.53 7.82 14.06
C ASP A 262 -2.24 8.39 12.66
N PHE A 263 -3.27 8.42 11.84
CA PHE A 263 -3.23 8.92 10.48
C PHE A 263 -2.82 10.40 10.41
N HIS A 264 -3.12 11.16 11.46
CA HIS A 264 -2.95 12.59 11.47
C HIS A 264 -1.58 13.04 11.97
N ASN A 265 -0.84 12.20 12.70
CA ASN A 265 0.45 12.58 13.26
C ASN A 265 1.63 12.51 12.25
N GLY A 266 1.40 12.04 11.03
CA GLY A 266 2.40 12.01 9.97
C GLY A 266 2.26 13.11 8.91
N VAL A 267 1.20 13.92 8.96
CA VAL A 267 0.88 14.95 7.94
C VAL A 267 1.15 16.36 8.45
N THR A 268 1.43 16.55 9.74
CA THR A 268 1.89 17.81 10.31
C THR A 268 3.42 17.88 10.27
N GLY A 269 3.98 18.12 9.09
CA GLY A 269 5.37 18.52 8.94
C GLY A 269 5.41 19.87 8.26
N ASP A 270 5.90 20.86 8.95
CA ASP A 270 6.31 22.16 8.42
C ASP A 270 7.29 22.01 7.25
#